data_828d5a165ef9fbf3f2e6899a9b848aa2
#
_entry.id   828d5a165ef9fbf3f2e6899a9b848aa2
#
_cell.length_a   1.000
_cell.length_b   1.000
_cell.length_c   1.000
_cell.angle_alpha   90.00
_cell.angle_beta   90.00
_cell.angle_gamma   90.00
#
_symmetry.space_group_name_H-M   'P 1'
#
loop_
_entity.id
_entity.type
_entity.pdbx_description
1 polymer ?
#
loop_
_entity_poly.entity_id
_entity_poly.type
_entity_poly.pdbx_seq_one_letter_code
_entity_poly.pdbx_strand_id
1 'polypeptide(L)'
;AMDTKPLKWLSDEWIDMLKVVFDEAERIGMTCDLIIGSGWPFGAETLPRDERASVMLTYAQKVTGGERFEMSKFNIFKNIDPGVTKVNTCRTPELVSVCLAPDPINDLSEAIDLSGNIEGDVITVDVPKGNWQFYAMVKYDSFACVINGAPGAAGSILNHMDSAAVRGYLDHMADTIEARLGP
;
A
#
# COMPACT_ATOMS: atom_id res chain seq x y z
N ALA A 1 24.71 13.65 -21.48
CA ALA A 1 23.54 13.86 -20.63
C ALA A 1 23.98 14.79 -19.51
N MET A 2 23.28 15.90 -19.30
CA MET A 2 23.52 16.75 -18.13
C MET A 2 23.15 15.88 -16.89
N ASP A 3 24.10 15.75 -15.98
CA ASP A 3 23.91 15.04 -14.72
C ASP A 3 23.12 15.96 -13.76
N THR A 4 21.84 16.18 -14.10
CA THR A 4 20.96 17.05 -13.31
C THR A 4 20.23 16.19 -12.29
N LYS A 5 20.48 16.44 -11.01
CA LYS A 5 19.75 15.83 -9.91
C LYS A 5 18.27 16.23 -9.99
N PRO A 6 17.31 15.29 -9.95
CA PRO A 6 15.90 15.65 -9.96
C PRO A 6 15.55 16.45 -8.71
N LEU A 7 14.69 17.45 -8.86
CA LEU A 7 14.17 18.24 -7.75
C LEU A 7 13.25 17.39 -6.88
N LYS A 8 13.31 17.61 -5.57
CA LYS A 8 12.36 16.99 -4.66
C LYS A 8 11.01 17.68 -4.77
N TRP A 9 9.94 16.91 -5.00
CA TRP A 9 8.57 17.41 -5.05
C TRP A 9 8.20 18.18 -3.78
N LEU A 10 7.59 19.33 -3.92
CA LEU A 10 7.23 20.30 -2.88
C LEU A 10 8.43 20.85 -2.07
N SER A 11 9.67 20.71 -2.55
CA SER A 11 10.79 21.43 -1.95
C SER A 11 10.79 22.90 -2.36
N ASP A 12 11.54 23.73 -1.62
CA ASP A 12 11.68 25.14 -1.93
C ASP A 12 12.19 25.37 -3.35
N GLU A 13 13.20 24.58 -3.77
CA GLU A 13 13.76 24.68 -5.13
C GLU A 13 12.75 24.28 -6.19
N TRP A 14 11.88 23.29 -5.90
CA TRP A 14 10.81 22.89 -6.83
C TRP A 14 9.76 24.01 -6.98
N ILE A 15 9.39 24.65 -5.85
CA ILE A 15 8.41 25.75 -5.85
C ILE A 15 8.99 26.98 -6.55
N ASP A 16 10.28 27.31 -6.33
CA ASP A 16 10.95 28.40 -7.04
C ASP A 16 10.94 28.20 -8.56
N MET A 17 11.16 26.96 -9.02
CA MET A 17 11.04 26.63 -10.45
C MET A 17 9.61 26.73 -10.97
N LEU A 18 8.64 26.32 -10.15
CA LEU A 18 7.20 26.44 -10.48
C LEU A 18 6.82 27.92 -10.65
N LYS A 19 7.32 28.79 -9.78
CA LYS A 19 7.12 30.24 -9.90
C LYS A 19 7.62 30.77 -11.25
N VAL A 20 8.82 30.40 -11.66
CA VAL A 20 9.37 30.80 -12.98
C VAL A 20 8.44 30.37 -14.12
N VAL A 21 7.88 29.17 -14.04
CA VAL A 21 6.95 28.66 -15.05
C VAL A 21 5.66 29.49 -15.09
N PHE A 22 5.10 29.83 -13.91
CA PHE A 22 3.89 30.65 -13.80
C PHE A 22 4.10 32.07 -14.28
N ASP A 23 5.20 32.72 -13.86
CA ASP A 23 5.55 34.07 -14.30
C ASP A 23 5.71 34.14 -15.84
N GLU A 24 6.32 33.12 -16.43
CA GLU A 24 6.49 33.09 -17.90
C GLU A 24 5.15 32.79 -18.62
N ALA A 25 4.32 31.88 -18.08
CA ALA A 25 3.00 31.59 -18.62
C ALA A 25 2.13 32.88 -18.63
N GLU A 26 2.10 33.63 -17.53
CA GLU A 26 1.41 34.91 -17.44
C GLU A 26 1.94 35.90 -18.48
N ARG A 27 3.26 36.04 -18.61
CA ARG A 27 3.92 36.96 -19.56
C ARG A 27 3.50 36.72 -21.02
N ILE A 28 3.26 35.44 -21.39
CA ILE A 28 2.89 35.06 -22.78
C ILE A 28 1.39 34.79 -22.93
N GLY A 29 0.58 35.05 -21.90
CA GLY A 29 -0.88 34.88 -21.91
C GLY A 29 -1.35 33.43 -21.96
N MET A 30 -0.58 32.48 -21.39
CA MET A 30 -0.94 31.07 -21.27
C MET A 30 -1.58 30.79 -19.92
N THR A 31 -2.56 29.87 -19.90
CA THR A 31 -3.05 29.24 -18.67
C THR A 31 -2.12 28.09 -18.29
N CYS A 32 -1.79 27.98 -17.00
CA CYS A 32 -0.96 26.93 -16.47
C CYS A 32 -1.75 26.13 -15.43
N ASP A 33 -1.96 24.84 -15.69
CA ASP A 33 -2.61 23.92 -14.76
C ASP A 33 -1.54 23.09 -14.02
N LEU A 34 -1.77 22.89 -12.73
CA LEU A 34 -0.88 22.07 -11.91
C LEU A 34 -1.50 20.69 -11.64
N ILE A 35 -0.73 19.64 -11.93
CA ILE A 35 -1.12 18.29 -11.55
C ILE A 35 -0.93 18.10 -10.04
N ILE A 36 -1.93 17.52 -9.37
CA ILE A 36 -1.93 17.23 -7.94
C ILE A 36 -1.03 16.02 -7.63
N GLY A 37 0.27 16.17 -7.68
CA GLY A 37 1.23 15.14 -7.35
C GLY A 37 2.31 14.96 -8.40
N SER A 38 3.15 13.98 -8.20
CA SER A 38 4.22 13.59 -9.12
C SER A 38 4.23 12.08 -9.25
N GLY A 39 4.05 11.58 -10.48
CA GLY A 39 3.89 10.16 -10.75
C GLY A 39 2.44 9.68 -10.63
N TRP A 40 2.23 8.36 -10.71
CA TRP A 40 0.90 7.75 -10.74
C TRP A 40 0.87 6.38 -10.05
N PRO A 41 -0.19 5.99 -9.31
CA PRO A 41 -1.22 6.88 -8.72
C PRO A 41 -0.62 7.86 -7.71
N PHE A 42 -1.36 8.90 -7.30
CA PHE A 42 -0.84 9.91 -6.37
C PHE A 42 -0.54 9.34 -5.00
N GLY A 43 0.46 9.90 -4.36
CA GLY A 43 0.93 9.53 -3.04
C GLY A 43 2.18 10.30 -2.66
N ALA A 44 2.82 9.91 -1.56
CA ALA A 44 4.02 10.58 -1.07
C ALA A 44 4.88 9.65 -0.17
N GLU A 45 6.16 9.99 -0.04
CA GLU A 45 7.06 9.31 0.90
C GLU A 45 6.65 9.52 2.37
N THR A 46 6.04 10.67 2.66
CA THR A 46 5.64 11.10 4.02
C THR A 46 4.21 10.73 4.37
N LEU A 47 3.48 10.04 3.49
CA LEU A 47 2.07 9.72 3.70
C LEU A 47 1.90 8.86 4.96
N PRO A 48 1.06 9.26 5.94
CA PRO A 48 0.74 8.49 7.13
C PRO A 48 0.24 7.09 6.78
N ARG A 49 0.47 6.13 7.67
CA ARG A 49 0.14 4.72 7.41
C ARG A 49 -1.36 4.48 7.20
N ASP A 50 -2.19 5.15 7.96
CA ASP A 50 -3.65 5.08 7.92
C ASP A 50 -4.27 5.80 6.70
N GLU A 51 -3.50 6.67 6.05
CA GLU A 51 -3.90 7.35 4.82
C GLU A 51 -3.49 6.61 3.53
N ARG A 52 -2.78 5.48 3.66
CA ARG A 52 -2.31 4.70 2.51
C ARG A 52 -3.39 3.80 1.96
N ALA A 53 -3.41 3.64 0.64
CA ALA A 53 -4.23 2.61 0.00
C ALA A 53 -3.83 1.22 0.50
N SER A 54 -4.81 0.39 0.80
CA SER A 54 -4.59 -0.98 1.24
C SER A 54 -5.28 -1.98 0.33
N VAL A 55 -4.79 -3.22 0.34
CA VAL A 55 -5.36 -4.34 -0.40
C VAL A 55 -5.45 -5.56 0.50
N MET A 56 -6.52 -6.35 0.32
CA MET A 56 -6.66 -7.65 0.95
C MET A 56 -6.28 -8.74 -0.05
N LEU A 57 -5.33 -9.59 0.33
CA LEU A 57 -4.91 -10.75 -0.44
C LEU A 57 -5.20 -12.02 0.35
N THR A 58 -5.51 -13.11 -0.38
CA THR A 58 -5.80 -14.41 0.23
C THR A 58 -4.72 -15.41 -0.15
N TYR A 59 -4.13 -16.03 0.86
CA TYR A 59 -3.33 -17.25 0.71
C TYR A 59 -4.23 -18.46 0.88
N ALA A 60 -4.05 -19.47 0.04
CA ALA A 60 -4.77 -20.73 0.14
C ALA A 60 -3.83 -21.91 -0.08
N GLN A 61 -3.95 -22.96 0.76
CA GLN A 61 -3.18 -24.17 0.67
C GLN A 61 -4.03 -25.39 1.02
N LYS A 62 -3.97 -26.47 0.19
CA LYS A 62 -4.57 -27.76 0.53
C LYS A 62 -3.81 -28.40 1.70
N VAL A 63 -4.58 -28.98 2.62
CA VAL A 63 -4.06 -29.60 3.84
C VAL A 63 -4.64 -31.00 3.98
N THR A 64 -3.79 -31.96 4.32
CA THR A 64 -4.20 -33.35 4.58
C THR A 64 -4.86 -33.46 5.95
N GLY A 65 -6.07 -33.98 6.01
CA GLY A 65 -6.78 -34.21 7.27
C GLY A 65 -6.20 -35.35 8.09
N GLY A 66 -6.34 -35.24 9.40
CA GLY A 66 -5.82 -36.21 10.38
C GLY A 66 -4.37 -36.01 10.78
N GLU A 67 -3.72 -34.97 10.31
CA GLU A 67 -2.34 -34.61 10.62
C GLU A 67 -2.24 -33.23 11.31
N ARG A 68 -1.14 -33.00 12.01
CA ARG A 68 -0.80 -31.68 12.54
C ARG A 68 -0.26 -30.81 11.41
N PHE A 69 -0.84 -29.63 11.25
CA PHE A 69 -0.42 -28.63 10.28
C PHE A 69 0.20 -27.43 10.99
N GLU A 70 1.31 -26.96 10.43
CA GLU A 70 2.01 -25.77 10.91
C GLU A 70 2.29 -24.81 9.76
N MET A 71 2.04 -23.51 9.95
CA MET A 71 2.29 -22.46 8.98
C MET A 71 2.85 -21.22 9.66
N SER A 72 3.98 -20.71 9.16
CA SER A 72 4.52 -19.44 9.63
C SER A 72 3.93 -18.25 8.87
N LYS A 73 3.73 -17.12 9.55
CA LYS A 73 3.34 -15.85 8.93
C LYS A 73 4.30 -15.47 7.80
N PHE A 74 5.61 -15.69 8.01
CA PHE A 74 6.62 -15.44 6.97
C PHE A 74 6.34 -16.22 5.68
N ASN A 75 6.00 -17.51 5.79
CA ASN A 75 5.70 -18.33 4.61
C ASN A 75 4.42 -17.88 3.92
N ILE A 76 3.38 -17.47 4.67
CA ILE A 76 2.16 -16.89 4.11
C ILE A 76 2.52 -15.64 3.29
N PHE A 77 3.21 -14.67 3.89
CA PHE A 77 3.56 -13.41 3.25
C PHE A 77 4.43 -13.61 2.01
N LYS A 78 5.45 -14.48 2.11
CA LYS A 78 6.35 -14.81 1.00
C LYS A 78 5.62 -15.43 -0.20
N ASN A 79 4.62 -16.27 0.04
CA ASN A 79 3.89 -16.96 -1.03
C ASN A 79 2.78 -16.12 -1.65
N ILE A 80 2.19 -15.18 -0.90
CA ILE A 80 1.19 -14.24 -1.44
C ILE A 80 1.86 -13.22 -2.35
N ASP A 81 2.95 -12.61 -1.90
CA ASP A 81 3.67 -11.59 -2.65
C ASP A 81 5.18 -11.83 -2.60
N PRO A 82 5.70 -12.56 -3.59
CA PRO A 82 7.15 -12.76 -3.71
C PRO A 82 7.93 -11.44 -3.80
N GLY A 83 7.26 -10.33 -4.14
CA GLY A 83 7.84 -8.99 -4.15
C GLY A 83 8.04 -8.39 -2.76
N VAL A 84 7.34 -8.86 -1.73
CA VAL A 84 7.55 -8.44 -0.33
C VAL A 84 8.97 -8.72 0.15
N THR A 85 9.60 -9.75 -0.38
CA THR A 85 11.01 -10.08 -0.08
C THR A 85 12.00 -9.23 -0.86
N LYS A 86 11.55 -8.49 -1.86
CA LYS A 86 12.34 -7.52 -2.62
C LYS A 86 12.02 -6.15 -2.06
N VAL A 87 12.95 -5.57 -1.34
CA VAL A 87 13.07 -4.17 -0.88
C VAL A 87 11.97 -3.19 -1.38
N ASN A 88 10.70 -3.55 -1.30
CA ASN A 88 9.63 -2.60 -1.48
C ASN A 88 9.17 -2.15 -0.10
N THR A 89 9.87 -1.14 0.42
CA THR A 89 9.67 -0.56 1.75
C THR A 89 8.28 0.05 1.96
N CYS A 90 7.46 0.13 0.90
CA CYS A 90 6.12 0.71 0.96
C CYS A 90 5.05 -0.28 1.45
N ARG A 91 5.33 -1.58 1.45
CA ARG A 91 4.35 -2.62 1.77
C ARG A 91 4.60 -3.24 3.12
N THR A 92 3.63 -3.19 4.00
CA THR A 92 3.67 -3.87 5.30
C THR A 92 2.53 -4.87 5.37
N PRO A 93 2.82 -6.19 5.45
CA PRO A 93 1.78 -7.21 5.59
C PRO A 93 1.25 -7.28 7.02
N GLU A 94 -0.05 -7.51 7.12
CA GLU A 94 -0.77 -7.75 8.38
C GLU A 94 -1.66 -8.98 8.20
N LEU A 95 -1.46 -10.00 9.03
CA LEU A 95 -2.33 -11.17 9.04
C LEU A 95 -3.65 -10.79 9.72
N VAL A 96 -4.75 -10.78 8.95
CA VAL A 96 -6.08 -10.35 9.43
C VAL A 96 -6.87 -11.53 9.97
N SER A 97 -6.88 -12.65 9.26
CA SER A 97 -7.58 -13.85 9.70
C SER A 97 -6.97 -15.11 9.11
N VAL A 98 -7.18 -16.22 9.78
CA VAL A 98 -6.81 -17.56 9.32
C VAL A 98 -7.93 -18.54 9.63
N CYS A 99 -8.21 -19.45 8.70
CA CYS A 99 -9.19 -20.49 8.89
C CYS A 99 -8.87 -21.77 8.13
N LEU A 100 -9.48 -22.87 8.55
CA LEU A 100 -9.60 -24.12 7.79
C LEU A 100 -11.02 -24.24 7.25
N ALA A 101 -11.16 -24.56 5.98
CA ALA A 101 -12.45 -24.90 5.37
C ALA A 101 -12.40 -26.31 4.77
N PRO A 102 -13.49 -27.09 4.86
CA PRO A 102 -13.56 -28.37 4.15
C PRO A 102 -13.48 -28.17 2.64
N ASP A 103 -12.95 -29.15 1.91
CA ASP A 103 -12.86 -29.10 0.44
C ASP A 103 -13.64 -30.30 -0.16
N PRO A 104 -14.83 -30.10 -0.75
CA PRO A 104 -15.51 -28.80 -0.98
C PRO A 104 -16.17 -28.21 0.28
N ILE A 105 -16.24 -26.88 0.34
CA ILE A 105 -17.06 -26.16 1.32
C ILE A 105 -18.48 -25.96 0.76
N ASN A 106 -19.53 -26.22 1.57
CA ASN A 106 -20.92 -26.00 1.18
C ASN A 106 -21.52 -24.76 1.85
N ASP A 107 -21.06 -24.45 3.07
CA ASP A 107 -21.52 -23.31 3.85
C ASP A 107 -20.34 -22.69 4.61
N LEU A 108 -20.31 -21.36 4.74
CA LEU A 108 -19.23 -20.64 5.44
C LEU A 108 -19.14 -20.99 6.93
N SER A 109 -20.24 -21.45 7.54
CA SER A 109 -20.24 -21.92 8.93
C SER A 109 -19.44 -23.20 9.17
N GLU A 110 -19.09 -23.93 8.10
CA GLU A 110 -18.21 -25.11 8.16
C GLU A 110 -16.73 -24.73 8.36
N ALA A 111 -16.38 -23.47 8.14
CA ALA A 111 -15.01 -23.00 8.32
C ALA A 111 -14.66 -22.89 9.82
N ILE A 112 -13.48 -23.36 10.16
CA ILE A 112 -12.92 -23.33 11.52
C ILE A 112 -12.01 -22.12 11.63
N ASP A 113 -12.35 -21.17 12.51
CA ASP A 113 -11.50 -20.04 12.82
C ASP A 113 -10.24 -20.51 13.57
N LEU A 114 -9.07 -20.12 13.10
CA LEU A 114 -7.78 -20.44 13.69
C LEU A 114 -7.10 -19.24 14.39
N SER A 115 -7.82 -18.16 14.64
CA SER A 115 -7.26 -16.97 15.29
C SER A 115 -6.67 -17.28 16.66
N GLY A 116 -7.26 -18.23 17.39
CA GLY A 116 -6.76 -18.72 18.67
C GLY A 116 -5.57 -19.69 18.58
N ASN A 117 -5.18 -20.10 17.38
CA ASN A 117 -4.11 -21.07 17.12
C ASN A 117 -2.78 -20.41 16.73
N ILE A 118 -2.70 -19.08 16.87
CA ILE A 118 -1.52 -18.29 16.52
C ILE A 118 -0.65 -18.12 17.77
N GLU A 119 0.53 -18.73 17.77
CA GLU A 119 1.54 -18.55 18.79
C GLU A 119 2.77 -17.83 18.18
N GLY A 120 2.95 -16.56 18.55
CA GLY A 120 3.99 -15.73 17.95
C GLY A 120 3.82 -15.59 16.43
N ASP A 121 4.71 -16.18 15.67
CA ASP A 121 4.70 -16.15 14.20
C ASP A 121 4.25 -17.47 13.56
N VAL A 122 3.78 -18.43 14.33
CA VAL A 122 3.39 -19.76 13.85
C VAL A 122 1.91 -20.02 14.14
N ILE A 123 1.20 -20.54 13.14
CA ILE A 123 -0.16 -21.07 13.25
C ILE A 123 -0.04 -22.59 13.32
N THR A 124 -0.63 -23.22 14.35
CA THR A 124 -0.59 -24.66 14.54
C THR A 124 -2.00 -25.20 14.74
N VAL A 125 -2.36 -26.27 14.03
CA VAL A 125 -3.68 -26.90 14.17
C VAL A 125 -3.60 -28.41 13.90
N ASP A 126 -4.33 -29.19 14.71
CA ASP A 126 -4.60 -30.60 14.42
C ASP A 126 -5.79 -30.66 13.45
N VAL A 127 -5.51 -31.00 12.17
CA VAL A 127 -6.51 -30.93 11.10
C VAL A 127 -7.49 -32.09 11.26
N PRO A 128 -8.81 -31.86 11.27
CA PRO A 128 -9.80 -32.93 11.31
C PRO A 128 -9.65 -33.87 10.09
N LYS A 129 -10.14 -35.12 10.21
CA LYS A 129 -10.13 -36.07 9.08
C LYS A 129 -10.91 -35.52 7.89
N GLY A 130 -10.44 -35.79 6.68
CA GLY A 130 -11.05 -35.33 5.43
C GLY A 130 -10.13 -34.47 4.60
N ASN A 131 -10.71 -33.80 3.61
CA ASN A 131 -9.97 -32.86 2.76
C ASN A 131 -10.22 -31.44 3.27
N TRP A 132 -9.15 -30.68 3.44
CA TRP A 132 -9.23 -29.33 3.99
C TRP A 132 -8.40 -28.35 3.16
N GLN A 133 -8.78 -27.08 3.26
CA GLN A 133 -8.01 -25.98 2.72
C GLN A 133 -7.76 -24.95 3.81
N PHE A 134 -6.49 -24.62 4.01
CA PHE A 134 -6.07 -23.52 4.87
C PHE A 134 -6.17 -22.21 4.08
N TYR A 135 -6.79 -21.21 4.68
CA TYR A 135 -6.86 -19.85 4.16
C TYR A 135 -6.26 -18.86 5.15
N ALA A 136 -5.54 -17.88 4.62
CA ALA A 136 -5.08 -16.74 5.39
C ALA A 136 -5.38 -15.46 4.60
N MET A 137 -6.02 -14.49 5.27
CA MET A 137 -6.29 -13.17 4.72
C MET A 137 -5.23 -12.20 5.23
N VAL A 138 -4.55 -11.55 4.30
CA VAL A 138 -3.46 -10.62 4.60
C VAL A 138 -3.78 -9.26 4.01
N LYS A 139 -3.77 -8.25 4.86
CA LYS A 139 -3.87 -6.85 4.48
C LYS A 139 -2.47 -6.29 4.25
N TYR A 140 -2.31 -5.55 3.17
CA TYR A 140 -1.15 -4.70 2.94
C TYR A 140 -1.59 -3.25 3.01
N ASP A 141 -0.92 -2.42 3.80
CA ASP A 141 -1.20 -0.98 3.97
C ASP A 141 -0.62 -0.13 2.83
N SER A 142 -0.03 -0.76 1.84
CA SER A 142 0.24 -0.20 0.52
C SER A 142 0.29 -1.35 -0.47
N PHE A 143 -0.52 -1.33 -1.52
CA PHE A 143 -0.46 -2.37 -2.54
C PHE A 143 0.58 -2.07 -3.62
N ALA A 144 0.98 -0.82 -3.78
CA ALA A 144 2.03 -0.38 -4.69
C ALA A 144 2.66 0.94 -4.23
N CYS A 145 3.76 1.31 -4.84
CA CYS A 145 4.34 2.65 -4.73
C CYS A 145 3.97 3.49 -5.95
N VAL A 146 4.05 4.80 -5.79
CA VAL A 146 3.89 5.75 -6.90
C VAL A 146 4.91 5.44 -7.99
N ILE A 147 4.42 5.24 -9.21
CA ILE A 147 5.26 4.94 -10.38
C ILE A 147 5.78 6.25 -10.96
N ASN A 148 7.09 6.30 -11.23
CA ASN A 148 7.77 7.47 -11.80
C ASN A 148 7.58 8.77 -10.99
N GLY A 149 7.34 8.67 -9.69
CA GLY A 149 7.30 9.82 -8.80
C GLY A 149 8.67 10.49 -8.67
N ALA A 150 8.68 11.82 -8.61
CA ALA A 150 9.88 12.56 -8.22
C ALA A 150 10.28 12.21 -6.77
N PRO A 151 11.53 12.45 -6.35
CA PRO A 151 11.90 12.36 -4.94
C PRO A 151 10.90 13.14 -4.06
N GLY A 152 10.48 12.58 -2.96
CA GLY A 152 9.41 13.12 -2.09
C GLY A 152 8.00 12.62 -2.43
N ALA A 153 7.72 12.30 -3.69
CA ALA A 153 6.43 11.76 -4.14
C ALA A 153 6.45 10.25 -4.44
N ALA A 154 7.61 9.61 -4.47
CA ALA A 154 7.77 8.22 -4.89
C ALA A 154 7.43 7.18 -3.79
N GLY A 155 6.61 7.53 -2.82
CA GLY A 155 6.22 6.72 -1.67
C GLY A 155 4.98 5.86 -1.87
N SER A 156 4.26 5.64 -0.78
CA SER A 156 3.01 4.88 -0.77
C SER A 156 1.90 5.61 -1.52
N ILE A 157 1.00 4.85 -2.14
CA ILE A 157 -0.19 5.38 -2.80
C ILE A 157 -1.19 5.88 -1.75
N LEU A 158 -1.77 7.05 -2.01
CA LEU A 158 -2.86 7.64 -1.23
C LEU A 158 -4.11 6.76 -1.28
N ASN A 159 -4.81 6.63 -0.15
CA ASN A 159 -6.13 6.02 -0.11
C ASN A 159 -7.19 6.95 -0.75
N HIS A 160 -7.38 6.84 -2.04
CA HIS A 160 -8.33 7.66 -2.81
C HIS A 160 -9.81 7.39 -2.46
N MET A 161 -10.09 6.36 -1.65
CA MET A 161 -11.44 6.04 -1.17
C MET A 161 -11.73 6.67 0.20
N ASP A 162 -10.74 7.29 0.83
CA ASP A 162 -10.88 7.99 2.10
C ASP A 162 -10.85 9.52 1.87
N SER A 163 -11.99 10.16 2.12
CA SER A 163 -12.12 11.60 1.90
C SER A 163 -11.25 12.45 2.83
N ALA A 164 -10.95 11.96 4.05
CA ALA A 164 -10.06 12.66 4.97
C ALA A 164 -8.60 12.58 4.49
N ALA A 165 -8.16 11.39 4.05
CA ALA A 165 -6.83 11.20 3.47
C ALA A 165 -6.62 12.06 2.22
N VAL A 166 -7.62 12.07 1.31
CA VAL A 166 -7.58 12.91 0.09
C VAL A 166 -7.52 14.39 0.45
N ARG A 167 -8.33 14.85 1.40
CA ARG A 167 -8.33 16.26 1.84
C ARG A 167 -6.97 16.62 2.46
N GLY A 168 -6.46 15.83 3.40
CA GLY A 168 -5.18 16.10 4.03
C GLY A 168 -4.02 16.18 3.03
N TYR A 169 -4.03 15.31 2.03
CA TYR A 169 -3.05 15.34 0.93
C TYR A 169 -3.13 16.63 0.10
N LEU A 170 -4.35 17.06 -0.28
CA LEU A 170 -4.57 18.27 -1.07
C LEU A 170 -4.25 19.53 -0.27
N ASP A 171 -4.69 19.60 0.98
CA ASP A 171 -4.44 20.73 1.88
C ASP A 171 -2.92 20.87 2.09
N HIS A 172 -2.19 19.78 2.35
CA HIS A 172 -0.73 19.83 2.48
C HIS A 172 -0.04 20.37 1.22
N MET A 173 -0.49 19.97 0.03
CA MET A 173 0.05 20.48 -1.23
C MET A 173 -0.27 21.96 -1.42
N ALA A 174 -1.52 22.35 -1.22
CA ALA A 174 -1.97 23.74 -1.36
C ALA A 174 -1.23 24.66 -0.37
N ASP A 175 -1.26 24.35 0.92
CA ASP A 175 -0.60 25.13 1.97
C ASP A 175 0.90 25.30 1.69
N THR A 176 1.57 24.24 1.21
CA THR A 176 2.99 24.30 0.91
C THR A 176 3.31 25.23 -0.26
N ILE A 177 2.46 25.25 -1.29
CA ILE A 177 2.63 26.12 -2.47
C ILE A 177 2.24 27.55 -2.12
N GLU A 178 1.09 27.75 -1.48
CA GLU A 178 0.55 29.08 -1.13
C GLU A 178 1.44 29.82 -0.14
N ALA A 179 2.10 29.11 0.78
CA ALA A 179 3.07 29.71 1.70
C ALA A 179 4.22 30.45 1.00
N ARG A 180 4.52 30.08 -0.25
CA ARG A 180 5.63 30.64 -1.04
C ARG A 180 5.15 31.54 -2.19
N LEU A 181 4.06 31.15 -2.85
CA LEU A 181 3.57 31.84 -4.06
C LEU A 181 2.41 32.79 -3.78
N GLY A 182 1.79 32.67 -2.61
CA GLY A 182 0.52 33.32 -2.26
C GLY A 182 -0.69 32.59 -2.82
N PRO A 183 -1.91 33.00 -2.44
CA PRO A 183 -3.15 32.37 -2.87
C PRO A 183 -3.46 32.66 -4.33
#